data_e9158f1a21b9d224eb620f6d6c92e671
#
_entry.id   e9158f1a21b9d224eb620f6d6c92e671
#
_cell.length_a   1.000
_cell.length_b   1.000
_cell.length_c   1.000
_cell.angle_alpha   90.00
_cell.angle_beta   90.00
_cell.angle_gamma   90.00
#
_symmetry.space_group_name_H-M   'P 1'
#
loop_
_entity.id
_entity.type
_entity.pdbx_description
1 polymer ?
#
loop_
_entity_poly.entity_id
_entity_poly.type
_entity_poly.pdbx_seq_one_letter_code
_entity_poly.pdbx_strand_id
1 'polypeptide(L)'
;MAKALGDSSLLSPFSETISGKRRAACSPRSFATGDIVARRSTQKTTTTVDSRETKKFEQDAELWWRERDGPFGPLHSMNPTRCSFIKDECLEHFKRKKDDRKGSKPLSGLRIVDVGCGGGLLSESLSRLGADVVGLDAGKENVEAAKRRQKESQLEDDEEDKCGTKVKYICDTAEDLGEKEPNSFDVVCALEVIEHVTDPRVFASALRKLVKDDGLVFVSTISKSLRGVLGAIVFAERLAKMVPAGTHDANKFLHPSELAIVLERAGLKTNSMAGMEYNLITKQWKLTNDLGINYIASASVGTFDEKLPSAQVDVNDKRYQD
;
A
#
# COMPACT_ATOMS: atom_id res chain seq x y z
N MET A 1 2.25 -67.30 -26.36
CA MET A 1 1.07 -68.16 -26.01
C MET A 1 -0.02 -67.17 -25.67
N ALA A 2 -0.87 -66.83 -26.58
CA ALA A 2 -2.14 -67.49 -26.89
C ALA A 2 -3.21 -67.09 -25.88
N LYS A 3 -4.18 -66.44 -26.28
CA LYS A 3 -5.42 -66.47 -27.06
C LYS A 3 -6.50 -65.93 -26.16
N ALA A 4 -7.33 -65.02 -26.51
CA ALA A 4 -8.32 -64.87 -27.60
C ALA A 4 -9.74 -64.96 -27.07
N LEU A 5 -10.55 -63.97 -27.55
CA LEU A 5 -11.94 -64.11 -28.06
C LEU A 5 -13.06 -64.22 -27.00
N GLY A 6 -14.11 -63.55 -27.16
CA GLY A 6 -15.18 -63.43 -28.07
C GLY A 6 -16.31 -62.64 -27.37
N ASP A 7 -16.97 -61.82 -27.94
CA ASP A 7 -17.93 -61.82 -29.05
C ASP A 7 -19.40 -61.83 -28.58
N SER A 8 -20.11 -60.94 -29.21
CA SER A 8 -21.49 -60.96 -29.71
C SER A 8 -22.65 -60.62 -28.75
N SER A 9 -23.29 -59.52 -29.01
CA SER A 9 -24.51 -59.36 -29.83
C SER A 9 -25.83 -59.64 -29.09
N LEU A 10 -26.77 -58.75 -29.13
CA LEU A 10 -27.99 -58.78 -29.92
C LEU A 10 -29.09 -57.83 -29.34
N LEU A 11 -29.56 -57.01 -30.19
CA LEU A 11 -30.95 -56.74 -30.66
C LEU A 11 -31.77 -55.68 -29.93
N SER A 12 -32.11 -54.71 -30.74
CA SER A 12 -33.30 -53.85 -30.72
C SER A 12 -34.57 -54.70 -31.04
N PRO A 13 -35.78 -54.19 -31.23
CA PRO A 13 -36.35 -52.84 -31.14
C PRO A 13 -37.74 -52.84 -30.52
N PHE A 14 -38.33 -51.66 -30.28
CA PHE A 14 -39.77 -51.51 -30.40
C PHE A 14 -40.12 -50.06 -30.82
N SER A 15 -40.76 -50.02 -31.97
CA SER A 15 -41.46 -48.89 -32.56
C SER A 15 -42.86 -48.82 -31.95
N GLU A 16 -43.37 -47.64 -31.70
CA GLU A 16 -44.77 -47.33 -31.97
C GLU A 16 -45.01 -45.83 -32.25
N THR A 17 -45.57 -45.66 -33.40
CA THR A 17 -46.18 -44.50 -34.04
C THR A 17 -47.43 -44.12 -33.27
N ILE A 18 -47.82 -42.84 -33.29
CA ILE A 18 -49.16 -42.31 -33.74
C ILE A 18 -49.20 -40.77 -33.67
N SER A 19 -49.45 -40.19 -34.81
CA SER A 19 -50.45 -39.20 -35.22
C SER A 19 -50.37 -37.77 -34.64
N GLY A 20 -49.88 -36.84 -35.38
CA GLY A 20 -50.69 -35.94 -36.22
C GLY A 20 -51.43 -34.81 -35.48
N LYS A 21 -50.94 -33.57 -35.64
CA LYS A 21 -51.85 -32.41 -35.95
C LYS A 21 -51.01 -31.13 -36.28
N ARG A 22 -51.20 -30.74 -37.52
CA ARG A 22 -51.40 -29.36 -38.07
C ARG A 22 -50.36 -28.28 -37.76
N ARG A 23 -49.75 -27.86 -38.86
CA ARG A 23 -48.99 -26.65 -39.12
C ARG A 23 -49.77 -25.39 -38.73
N ALA A 24 -49.14 -24.50 -37.97
CA ALA A 24 -49.46 -23.07 -38.02
C ALA A 24 -48.18 -22.34 -38.45
N ALA A 25 -48.25 -21.65 -39.59
CA ALA A 25 -47.21 -20.81 -40.12
C ALA A 25 -47.06 -19.58 -39.20
N CYS A 26 -45.84 -19.36 -38.71
CA CYS A 26 -45.50 -18.10 -38.05
C CYS A 26 -44.46 -17.39 -38.89
N SER A 27 -44.82 -16.23 -39.41
CA SER A 27 -44.03 -15.34 -40.20
C SER A 27 -42.79 -14.84 -39.41
N PRO A 28 -41.68 -14.51 -40.07
CA PRO A 28 -40.49 -14.00 -39.42
C PRO A 28 -40.72 -12.55 -38.95
N ARG A 29 -40.73 -12.34 -37.64
CA ARG A 29 -40.59 -10.99 -37.05
C ARG A 29 -39.14 -10.54 -37.20
N SER A 30 -38.95 -9.44 -37.90
CA SER A 30 -37.72 -8.71 -37.98
C SER A 30 -37.28 -8.30 -36.55
N PHE A 31 -36.13 -8.81 -36.12
CA PHE A 31 -35.44 -8.29 -34.92
C PHE A 31 -34.74 -6.99 -35.32
N ALA A 32 -35.29 -5.88 -34.83
CA ALA A 32 -34.60 -4.62 -34.84
C ALA A 32 -33.32 -4.78 -33.99
N THR A 33 -32.19 -4.47 -34.61
CA THR A 33 -30.91 -4.28 -33.91
C THR A 33 -31.04 -3.05 -33.02
N GLY A 34 -31.50 -3.27 -31.81
CA GLY A 34 -31.43 -2.27 -30.73
C GLY A 34 -30.00 -2.27 -30.21
N ASP A 35 -29.33 -1.13 -30.32
CA ASP A 35 -28.04 -0.84 -29.72
C ASP A 35 -28.06 -1.17 -28.24
N ILE A 36 -27.40 -2.27 -27.83
CA ILE A 36 -27.05 -2.54 -26.47
C ILE A 36 -25.90 -1.61 -26.13
N VAL A 37 -26.21 -0.35 -25.82
CA VAL A 37 -25.30 0.52 -25.08
C VAL A 37 -25.11 -0.13 -23.73
N ALA A 38 -24.00 -0.82 -23.57
CA ALA A 38 -23.55 -1.34 -22.28
C ALA A 38 -23.48 -0.15 -21.31
N ARG A 39 -24.50 0.02 -20.50
CA ARG A 39 -24.43 0.85 -19.30
C ARG A 39 -23.37 0.23 -18.41
N ARG A 40 -22.12 0.71 -18.53
CA ARG A 40 -21.13 0.57 -17.48
C ARG A 40 -21.77 1.16 -16.22
N SER A 41 -22.30 0.30 -15.37
CA SER A 41 -22.63 0.68 -14.02
C SER A 41 -21.29 1.07 -13.38
N THR A 42 -21.08 2.34 -13.15
CA THR A 42 -20.04 2.82 -12.25
C THR A 42 -20.43 2.31 -10.87
N GLN A 43 -20.02 1.09 -10.53
CA GLN A 43 -20.00 0.66 -9.14
C GLN A 43 -19.11 1.66 -8.42
N LYS A 44 -19.71 2.44 -7.53
CA LYS A 44 -18.99 3.38 -6.68
C LYS A 44 -18.01 2.55 -5.86
N THR A 45 -16.73 2.68 -6.11
CA THR A 45 -15.67 1.99 -5.37
C THR A 45 -15.88 2.30 -3.89
N THR A 46 -15.92 1.28 -3.04
CA THR A 46 -16.08 1.50 -1.61
C THR A 46 -14.75 2.02 -1.08
N THR A 47 -14.67 3.31 -0.79
CA THR A 47 -13.46 3.92 -0.22
C THR A 47 -13.33 3.58 1.25
N THR A 48 -12.09 3.37 1.71
CA THR A 48 -11.75 3.17 3.13
C THR A 48 -11.39 4.46 3.85
N VAL A 49 -11.46 5.59 3.18
CA VAL A 49 -11.16 6.91 3.75
C VAL A 49 -12.16 7.28 4.84
N ASP A 50 -11.68 7.53 6.06
CA ASP A 50 -12.47 8.15 7.12
C ASP A 50 -12.38 9.68 6.98
N SER A 51 -13.47 10.29 6.54
CA SER A 51 -13.54 11.73 6.31
C SER A 51 -13.28 12.59 7.57
N ARG A 52 -13.46 12.02 8.76
CA ARG A 52 -13.16 12.70 10.03
C ARG A 52 -11.66 12.73 10.28
N GLU A 53 -10.97 11.62 10.00
CA GLU A 53 -9.52 11.55 10.10
C GLU A 53 -8.86 12.47 9.07
N THR A 54 -9.29 12.38 7.79
CA THR A 54 -8.78 13.27 6.72
C THR A 54 -8.88 14.76 7.10
N LYS A 55 -10.04 15.18 7.63
CA LYS A 55 -10.24 16.58 8.04
C LYS A 55 -9.29 17.04 9.17
N LYS A 56 -8.93 16.15 10.11
CA LYS A 56 -7.95 16.49 11.15
C LYS A 56 -6.60 16.82 10.54
N PHE A 57 -6.10 15.99 9.61
CA PHE A 57 -4.82 16.24 8.93
C PHE A 57 -4.88 17.47 8.03
N GLU A 58 -6.01 17.74 7.36
CA GLU A 58 -6.19 18.92 6.54
C GLU A 58 -6.14 20.23 7.36
N GLN A 59 -6.64 20.23 8.61
CA GLN A 59 -6.56 21.38 9.51
C GLN A 59 -5.12 21.79 9.81
N ASP A 60 -4.21 20.83 9.85
CA ASP A 60 -2.80 21.04 10.14
C ASP A 60 -1.91 21.07 8.88
N ALA A 61 -2.52 21.13 7.68
CA ALA A 61 -1.79 21.01 6.41
C ALA A 61 -0.67 22.04 6.24
N GLU A 62 -0.85 23.28 6.73
CA GLU A 62 0.18 24.32 6.68
C GLU A 62 1.36 24.06 7.62
N LEU A 63 1.22 23.11 8.54
CA LEU A 63 2.22 22.81 9.56
C LEU A 63 3.11 21.60 9.17
N TRP A 64 2.86 20.95 8.03
CA TRP A 64 3.60 19.75 7.62
C TRP A 64 5.12 19.93 7.66
N TRP A 65 5.62 21.10 7.28
CA TRP A 65 7.05 21.36 7.16
C TRP A 65 7.67 22.11 8.36
N ARG A 66 6.93 22.24 9.46
CA ARG A 66 7.45 22.76 10.72
C ARG A 66 8.12 21.63 11.52
N GLU A 67 9.40 21.39 11.26
CA GLU A 67 10.15 20.25 11.85
C GLU A 67 10.27 20.33 13.37
N ARG A 68 10.49 21.54 13.94
CA ARG A 68 10.86 21.72 15.35
C ARG A 68 9.67 21.92 16.28
N ASP A 69 8.67 22.63 15.82
CA ASP A 69 7.53 23.10 16.59
C ASP A 69 6.17 22.67 15.99
N GLY A 70 6.20 21.93 14.89
CA GLY A 70 5.02 21.43 14.20
C GLY A 70 4.56 20.04 14.67
N PRO A 71 3.28 19.68 14.47
CA PRO A 71 2.71 18.40 14.86
C PRO A 71 3.37 17.22 14.17
N PHE A 72 4.00 17.43 13.01
CA PHE A 72 4.66 16.41 12.21
C PHE A 72 6.18 16.29 12.45
N GLY A 73 6.75 17.04 13.41
CA GLY A 73 8.18 16.99 13.75
C GLY A 73 8.72 15.58 13.98
N PRO A 74 8.01 14.69 14.70
CA PRO A 74 8.42 13.30 14.86
C PRO A 74 8.49 12.52 13.56
N LEU A 75 7.59 12.78 12.59
CA LEU A 75 7.66 12.14 11.27
C LEU A 75 8.92 12.57 10.52
N HIS A 76 9.31 13.86 10.63
CA HIS A 76 10.57 14.37 10.08
C HIS A 76 11.77 13.64 10.65
N SER A 77 11.84 13.49 11.97
CA SER A 77 12.96 12.82 12.64
C SER A 77 13.02 11.31 12.33
N MET A 78 11.88 10.66 12.08
CA MET A 78 11.77 9.23 11.73
C MET A 78 12.05 8.95 10.26
N ASN A 79 11.83 9.93 9.38
CA ASN A 79 11.85 9.74 7.94
C ASN A 79 13.18 9.18 7.38
N PRO A 80 14.38 9.59 7.86
CA PRO A 80 15.64 8.98 7.42
C PRO A 80 15.70 7.47 7.66
N THR A 81 15.20 7.00 8.81
CA THR A 81 15.15 5.57 9.17
C THR A 81 14.20 4.81 8.26
N ARG A 82 13.02 5.37 7.96
CA ARG A 82 12.06 4.81 7.00
C ARG A 82 12.66 4.71 5.60
N CYS A 83 13.28 5.78 5.12
CA CYS A 83 13.91 5.80 3.80
C CYS A 83 15.07 4.79 3.71
N SER A 84 15.84 4.59 4.78
CA SER A 84 16.89 3.58 4.81
C SER A 84 16.33 2.18 4.66
N PHE A 85 15.29 1.84 5.44
CA PHE A 85 14.63 0.54 5.35
C PHE A 85 14.07 0.28 3.93
N ILE A 86 13.31 1.23 3.38
CA ILE A 86 12.73 1.12 2.03
C ILE A 86 13.83 0.94 0.99
N LYS A 87 14.89 1.76 1.06
CA LYS A 87 16.02 1.69 0.14
C LYS A 87 16.69 0.31 0.20
N ASP A 88 17.02 -0.18 1.39
CA ASP A 88 17.77 -1.42 1.56
C ASP A 88 16.94 -2.64 1.11
N GLU A 89 15.65 -2.70 1.43
CA GLU A 89 14.72 -3.72 0.93
C GLU A 89 14.57 -3.67 -0.61
N CYS A 90 14.45 -2.48 -1.20
CA CYS A 90 14.39 -2.33 -2.66
C CYS A 90 15.69 -2.79 -3.34
N LEU A 91 16.86 -2.43 -2.79
CA LEU A 91 18.14 -2.86 -3.36
C LEU A 91 18.28 -4.38 -3.35
N GLU A 92 17.86 -5.02 -2.28
CA GLU A 92 17.90 -6.48 -2.16
C GLU A 92 16.90 -7.14 -3.11
N HIS A 93 15.63 -6.73 -3.06
CA HIS A 93 14.56 -7.33 -3.85
C HIS A 93 14.80 -7.22 -5.36
N PHE A 94 15.14 -6.02 -5.83
CA PHE A 94 15.42 -5.77 -7.24
C PHE A 94 16.89 -6.08 -7.63
N LYS A 95 17.67 -6.76 -6.77
CA LYS A 95 19.06 -7.18 -6.98
C LYS A 95 19.96 -6.04 -7.48
N ARG A 96 19.81 -4.86 -6.89
CA ARG A 96 20.58 -3.68 -7.23
C ARG A 96 21.86 -3.59 -6.40
N LYS A 97 22.92 -3.01 -6.96
CA LYS A 97 24.16 -2.76 -6.22
C LYS A 97 23.98 -1.58 -5.28
N LYS A 98 24.42 -1.73 -4.05
CA LYS A 98 24.52 -0.63 -3.10
C LYS A 98 25.60 0.36 -3.60
N ASP A 99 25.24 1.63 -3.65
CA ASP A 99 26.13 2.72 -3.99
C ASP A 99 25.99 3.81 -2.93
N ASP A 100 26.97 3.90 -2.04
CA ASP A 100 26.98 4.83 -0.91
C ASP A 100 27.67 6.17 -1.27
N ARG A 101 28.01 6.41 -2.56
CA ARG A 101 28.59 7.70 -2.99
C ARG A 101 27.58 8.82 -2.77
N LYS A 102 28.08 9.99 -2.34
CA LYS A 102 27.27 11.20 -2.23
C LYS A 102 26.59 11.50 -3.58
N GLY A 103 25.30 11.75 -3.56
CA GLY A 103 24.51 11.99 -4.78
C GLY A 103 24.12 10.73 -5.56
N SER A 104 24.36 9.51 -5.05
CA SER A 104 23.87 8.29 -5.68
C SER A 104 22.35 8.26 -5.72
N LYS A 105 21.78 7.64 -6.75
CA LYS A 105 20.34 7.51 -6.96
C LYS A 105 19.94 6.03 -6.93
N PRO A 106 19.95 5.39 -5.75
CA PRO A 106 19.76 3.95 -5.61
C PRO A 106 18.39 3.46 -6.07
N LEU A 107 17.38 4.32 -6.04
CA LEU A 107 16.00 3.99 -6.46
C LEU A 107 15.69 4.43 -7.91
N SER A 108 16.71 4.84 -8.69
CA SER A 108 16.52 5.28 -10.07
C SER A 108 15.83 4.22 -10.93
N GLY A 109 14.80 4.64 -11.70
CA GLY A 109 14.02 3.77 -12.56
C GLY A 109 12.96 2.92 -11.83
N LEU A 110 12.77 3.10 -10.51
CA LEU A 110 11.61 2.57 -9.80
C LEU A 110 10.48 3.60 -9.82
N ARG A 111 9.28 3.16 -10.13
CA ARG A 111 8.07 3.95 -10.02
C ARG A 111 7.40 3.64 -8.69
N ILE A 112 7.28 4.64 -7.84
CA ILE A 112 6.81 4.49 -6.45
C ILE A 112 5.53 5.31 -6.25
N VAL A 113 4.53 4.76 -5.56
CA VAL A 113 3.42 5.53 -5.02
C VAL A 113 3.52 5.59 -3.49
N ASP A 114 3.40 6.80 -2.97
CA ASP A 114 3.31 7.12 -1.54
C ASP A 114 1.86 7.42 -1.20
N VAL A 115 1.17 6.43 -0.63
CA VAL A 115 -0.26 6.48 -0.28
C VAL A 115 -0.41 7.10 1.09
N GLY A 116 -1.23 8.16 1.19
CA GLY A 116 -1.31 9.00 2.39
C GLY A 116 -0.08 9.89 2.53
N CYS A 117 0.37 10.49 1.42
CA CYS A 117 1.63 11.25 1.38
C CYS A 117 1.64 12.51 2.25
N GLY A 118 0.46 12.99 2.72
CA GLY A 118 0.34 14.22 3.50
C GLY A 118 1.00 15.41 2.79
N GLY A 119 1.86 16.12 3.50
CA GLY A 119 2.66 17.22 2.96
C GLY A 119 3.85 16.82 2.09
N GLY A 120 3.98 15.53 1.72
CA GLY A 120 4.99 15.05 0.76
C GLY A 120 6.34 14.68 1.36
N LEU A 121 6.45 14.53 2.66
CA LEU A 121 7.72 14.32 3.38
C LEU A 121 8.48 13.07 2.89
N LEU A 122 7.81 11.91 2.82
CA LEU A 122 8.39 10.67 2.30
C LEU A 122 8.58 10.75 0.79
N SER A 123 7.57 11.26 0.08
CA SER A 123 7.58 11.39 -1.38
C SER A 123 8.80 12.15 -1.89
N GLU A 124 9.14 13.31 -1.30
CA GLU A 124 10.32 14.08 -1.67
C GLU A 124 11.61 13.31 -1.39
N SER A 125 11.69 12.63 -0.24
CA SER A 125 12.88 11.88 0.13
C SER A 125 13.14 10.71 -0.81
N LEU A 126 12.10 9.96 -1.21
CA LEU A 126 12.22 8.87 -2.19
C LEU A 126 12.59 9.40 -3.58
N SER A 127 12.06 10.56 -3.97
CA SER A 127 12.40 11.21 -5.22
C SER A 127 13.86 11.67 -5.24
N ARG A 128 14.41 12.20 -4.13
CA ARG A 128 15.84 12.52 -3.99
C ARG A 128 16.73 11.27 -4.11
N LEU A 129 16.24 10.10 -3.71
CA LEU A 129 16.90 8.81 -3.94
C LEU A 129 16.78 8.31 -5.39
N GLY A 130 16.12 9.06 -6.27
CA GLY A 130 16.06 8.82 -7.72
C GLY A 130 14.80 8.14 -8.22
N ALA A 131 13.81 7.86 -7.38
CA ALA A 131 12.57 7.25 -7.81
C ALA A 131 11.66 8.21 -8.59
N ASP A 132 10.84 7.66 -9.50
CA ASP A 132 9.67 8.34 -10.08
C ASP A 132 8.50 8.20 -9.11
N VAL A 133 8.14 9.30 -8.41
CA VAL A 133 7.22 9.25 -7.27
C VAL A 133 5.90 9.89 -7.60
N VAL A 134 4.82 9.16 -7.25
CA VAL A 134 3.45 9.68 -7.17
C VAL A 134 3.10 9.80 -5.68
N GLY A 135 2.85 11.00 -5.20
CA GLY A 135 2.29 11.26 -3.88
C GLY A 135 0.77 11.29 -3.96
N LEU A 136 0.10 10.40 -3.24
CA LEU A 136 -1.35 10.24 -3.22
C LEU A 136 -1.89 10.54 -1.83
N ASP A 137 -2.83 11.44 -1.71
CA ASP A 137 -3.54 11.73 -0.46
C ASP A 137 -5.01 12.01 -0.73
N ALA A 138 -5.90 11.56 0.17
CA ALA A 138 -7.32 11.83 0.07
C ALA A 138 -7.68 13.27 0.50
N GLY A 139 -6.81 13.93 1.29
CA GLY A 139 -6.96 15.30 1.74
C GLY A 139 -6.43 16.30 0.72
N LYS A 140 -7.33 17.14 0.21
CA LYS A 140 -6.97 18.15 -0.78
C LYS A 140 -5.94 19.16 -0.25
N GLU A 141 -6.13 19.60 0.99
CA GLU A 141 -5.25 20.59 1.62
C GLU A 141 -3.84 20.06 1.83
N ASN A 142 -3.71 18.76 2.17
CA ASN A 142 -2.41 18.07 2.26
C ASN A 142 -1.68 18.09 0.91
N VAL A 143 -2.39 17.70 -0.17
CA VAL A 143 -1.84 17.71 -1.54
C VAL A 143 -1.41 19.11 -1.96
N GLU A 144 -2.18 20.14 -1.66
CA GLU A 144 -1.81 21.51 -1.98
C GLU A 144 -0.60 21.99 -1.15
N ALA A 145 -0.50 21.59 0.13
CA ALA A 145 0.69 21.86 0.95
C ALA A 145 1.95 21.20 0.36
N ALA A 146 1.86 19.93 -0.06
CA ALA A 146 2.95 19.23 -0.71
C ALA A 146 3.39 19.91 -2.02
N LYS A 147 2.44 20.34 -2.86
CA LYS A 147 2.74 21.07 -4.09
C LYS A 147 3.38 22.44 -3.85
N ARG A 148 2.95 23.17 -2.80
CA ARG A 148 3.59 24.44 -2.40
C ARG A 148 5.02 24.21 -1.98
N ARG A 149 5.26 23.25 -1.09
CA ARG A 149 6.61 22.91 -0.65
C ARG A 149 7.54 22.53 -1.80
N GLN A 150 7.07 21.71 -2.73
CA GLN A 150 7.85 21.33 -3.91
C GLN A 150 8.26 22.56 -4.76
N LYS A 151 7.37 23.54 -4.91
CA LYS A 151 7.70 24.78 -5.62
C LYS A 151 8.74 25.61 -4.87
N GLU A 152 8.62 25.70 -3.55
CA GLU A 152 9.55 26.42 -2.71
C GLU A 152 10.94 25.81 -2.76
N SER A 153 11.05 24.47 -2.61
CA SER A 153 12.35 23.79 -2.65
C SER A 153 13.03 23.90 -4.03
N GLN A 154 12.28 23.92 -5.13
CA GLN A 154 12.83 24.16 -6.46
C GLN A 154 13.37 25.57 -6.68
N LEU A 155 12.95 26.53 -5.88
CA LEU A 155 13.45 27.92 -5.91
C LEU A 155 14.70 28.08 -5.02
N GLU A 156 14.88 27.20 -4.03
CA GLU A 156 16.01 27.22 -3.09
C GLU A 156 17.22 26.43 -3.62
N ASP A 157 17.01 25.48 -4.55
CA ASP A 157 18.07 24.67 -5.12
C ASP A 157 18.93 25.50 -6.08
N ASP A 158 20.25 25.55 -5.85
CA ASP A 158 21.25 26.12 -6.76
C ASP A 158 21.20 25.46 -8.13
N GLU A 159 21.59 26.18 -9.22
CA GLU A 159 21.48 25.69 -10.60
C GLU A 159 22.24 24.38 -10.86
N GLU A 160 23.26 24.08 -10.08
CA GLU A 160 24.06 22.83 -10.16
C GLU A 160 23.38 21.63 -9.51
N ASP A 161 22.45 21.85 -8.56
CA ASP A 161 21.72 20.79 -7.82
C ASP A 161 20.26 20.61 -8.32
N LYS A 162 19.91 21.19 -9.47
CA LYS A 162 18.62 20.97 -10.17
C LYS A 162 18.49 19.50 -10.62
N CYS A 163 18.72 18.60 -9.69
CA CYS A 163 18.27 17.23 -9.78
C CYS A 163 16.75 17.23 -9.54
N GLY A 164 16.04 17.72 -10.57
CA GLY A 164 14.61 17.96 -10.55
C GLY A 164 13.83 16.75 -10.06
N THR A 165 13.75 16.63 -8.74
CA THR A 165 12.88 15.69 -8.05
C THR A 165 11.46 16.19 -8.21
N LYS A 166 10.80 15.77 -9.29
CA LYS A 166 9.42 16.15 -9.54
C LYS A 166 8.49 15.04 -9.10
N VAL A 167 7.94 15.20 -7.90
CA VAL A 167 6.85 14.33 -7.41
C VAL A 167 5.54 14.74 -8.09
N LYS A 168 4.76 13.78 -8.55
CA LYS A 168 3.40 14.00 -9.06
C LYS A 168 2.41 13.85 -7.90
N TYR A 169 1.91 14.94 -7.35
CA TYR A 169 0.91 14.90 -6.28
C TYR A 169 -0.52 14.82 -6.82
N ILE A 170 -1.30 13.85 -6.30
CA ILE A 170 -2.69 13.55 -6.72
C ILE A 170 -3.59 13.51 -5.48
N CYS A 171 -4.72 14.23 -5.54
CA CYS A 171 -5.80 14.11 -4.57
C CYS A 171 -6.76 13.02 -5.02
N ASP A 172 -6.63 11.82 -4.45
CA ASP A 172 -7.42 10.64 -4.81
C ASP A 172 -7.31 9.59 -3.69
N THR A 173 -8.00 8.46 -3.82
CA THR A 173 -7.92 7.32 -2.90
C THR A 173 -7.07 6.18 -3.49
N ALA A 174 -6.55 5.30 -2.63
CA ALA A 174 -5.81 4.13 -3.10
C ALA A 174 -6.69 3.20 -3.94
N GLU A 175 -7.96 3.08 -3.56
CA GLU A 175 -8.95 2.28 -4.25
C GLU A 175 -9.21 2.81 -5.66
N ASP A 176 -9.47 4.11 -5.80
CA ASP A 176 -9.76 4.74 -7.08
C ASP A 176 -8.53 4.79 -7.99
N LEU A 177 -7.34 5.04 -7.44
CA LEU A 177 -6.10 4.97 -8.21
C LEU A 177 -5.82 3.52 -8.66
N GLY A 178 -6.09 2.52 -7.81
CA GLY A 178 -5.95 1.11 -8.17
C GLY A 178 -6.88 0.66 -9.29
N GLU A 179 -8.05 1.28 -9.44
CA GLU A 179 -8.91 1.06 -10.61
C GLU A 179 -8.40 1.74 -11.89
N LYS A 180 -7.75 2.90 -11.75
CA LYS A 180 -7.26 3.69 -12.89
C LYS A 180 -5.92 3.19 -13.40
N GLU A 181 -5.02 2.81 -12.49
CA GLU A 181 -3.63 2.43 -12.77
C GLU A 181 -3.28 1.10 -12.05
N PRO A 182 -3.95 -0.03 -12.37
CA PRO A 182 -3.64 -1.31 -11.73
C PRO A 182 -2.25 -1.81 -12.12
N ASN A 183 -1.57 -2.49 -11.19
CA ASN A 183 -0.25 -3.12 -11.38
C ASN A 183 0.78 -2.16 -12.04
N SER A 184 0.77 -0.89 -11.61
CA SER A 184 1.55 0.15 -12.28
C SER A 184 2.78 0.61 -11.53
N PHE A 185 2.91 0.25 -10.25
CA PHE A 185 3.99 0.71 -9.38
C PHE A 185 4.94 -0.43 -9.01
N ASP A 186 6.24 -0.17 -9.09
CA ASP A 186 7.26 -1.11 -8.60
C ASP A 186 7.23 -1.19 -7.08
N VAL A 187 6.90 -0.06 -6.44
CA VAL A 187 6.83 0.04 -4.98
C VAL A 187 5.60 0.84 -4.57
N VAL A 188 4.90 0.34 -3.55
CA VAL A 188 3.78 1.02 -2.89
C VAL A 188 4.15 1.26 -1.43
N CYS A 189 4.14 2.51 -0.99
CA CYS A 189 4.35 2.88 0.41
C CYS A 189 3.01 3.35 1.01
N ALA A 190 2.69 2.89 2.23
CA ALA A 190 1.55 3.34 3.01
C ALA A 190 1.98 3.42 4.49
N LEU A 191 2.67 4.52 4.84
CA LEU A 191 3.30 4.67 6.15
C LEU A 191 2.45 5.52 7.09
N GLU A 192 2.06 4.97 8.25
CA GLU A 192 1.16 5.59 9.24
C GLU A 192 -0.20 5.96 8.62
N VAL A 193 -0.79 5.04 7.84
CA VAL A 193 -2.08 5.24 7.15
C VAL A 193 -3.10 4.19 7.57
N ILE A 194 -2.67 2.94 7.74
CA ILE A 194 -3.58 1.80 7.92
C ILE A 194 -4.44 1.90 9.18
N GLU A 195 -3.99 2.59 10.23
CA GLU A 195 -4.73 2.87 11.46
C GLU A 195 -5.81 3.95 11.28
N HIS A 196 -5.77 4.72 10.19
CA HIS A 196 -6.73 5.80 9.90
C HIS A 196 -7.82 5.39 8.91
N VAL A 197 -7.73 4.19 8.33
CA VAL A 197 -8.76 3.70 7.40
C VAL A 197 -9.90 3.00 8.13
N THR A 198 -11.06 2.92 7.47
CA THR A 198 -12.25 2.27 8.04
C THR A 198 -12.21 0.75 7.96
N ASP A 199 -11.56 0.17 6.93
CA ASP A 199 -11.34 -1.27 6.78
C ASP A 199 -9.92 -1.56 6.25
N PRO A 200 -8.99 -2.01 7.13
CA PRO A 200 -7.63 -2.36 6.73
C PRO A 200 -7.54 -3.45 5.64
N ARG A 201 -8.51 -4.35 5.55
CA ARG A 201 -8.51 -5.45 4.56
C ARG A 201 -8.81 -4.94 3.15
N VAL A 202 -9.78 -4.04 3.03
CA VAL A 202 -10.12 -3.38 1.76
C VAL A 202 -8.96 -2.50 1.32
N PHE A 203 -8.36 -1.77 2.26
CA PHE A 203 -7.18 -0.94 2.00
C PHE A 203 -5.99 -1.77 1.52
N ALA A 204 -5.65 -2.88 2.19
CA ALA A 204 -4.58 -3.78 1.75
C ALA A 204 -4.83 -4.34 0.35
N SER A 205 -6.10 -4.65 0.01
CA SER A 205 -6.47 -5.08 -1.34
C SER A 205 -6.27 -3.97 -2.39
N ALA A 206 -6.46 -2.70 -2.02
CA ALA A 206 -6.15 -1.56 -2.88
C ALA A 206 -4.63 -1.41 -3.10
N LEU A 207 -3.82 -1.56 -2.04
CA LEU A 207 -2.35 -1.56 -2.17
C LEU A 207 -1.87 -2.69 -3.09
N ARG A 208 -2.43 -3.92 -2.95
CA ARG A 208 -2.13 -5.04 -3.85
C ARG A 208 -2.48 -4.73 -5.31
N LYS A 209 -3.57 -4.01 -5.55
CA LYS A 209 -4.00 -3.65 -6.89
C LYS A 209 -3.06 -2.66 -7.56
N LEU A 210 -2.45 -1.76 -6.79
CA LEU A 210 -1.49 -0.76 -7.28
C LEU A 210 -0.13 -1.37 -7.63
N VAL A 211 0.35 -2.33 -6.83
CA VAL A 211 1.69 -2.89 -6.96
C VAL A 211 1.76 -3.89 -8.11
N LYS A 212 2.89 -3.90 -8.86
CA LYS A 212 3.21 -4.91 -9.86
C LYS A 212 3.40 -6.28 -9.23
N ASP A 213 3.30 -7.36 -10.04
CA ASP A 213 3.44 -8.73 -9.52
C ASP A 213 4.84 -9.04 -8.98
N ASP A 214 5.87 -8.33 -9.44
CA ASP A 214 7.26 -8.39 -8.95
C ASP A 214 7.63 -7.22 -8.04
N GLY A 215 6.64 -6.47 -7.55
CA GLY A 215 6.84 -5.26 -6.76
C GLY A 215 6.83 -5.48 -5.26
N LEU A 216 7.08 -4.38 -4.52
CA LEU A 216 7.10 -4.34 -3.06
C LEU A 216 6.02 -3.41 -2.49
N VAL A 217 5.48 -3.77 -1.34
CA VAL A 217 4.59 -2.94 -0.54
C VAL A 217 5.23 -2.70 0.83
N PHE A 218 5.26 -1.44 1.25
CA PHE A 218 5.72 -1.04 2.59
C PHE A 218 4.54 -0.48 3.38
N VAL A 219 4.35 -1.00 4.59
CA VAL A 219 3.32 -0.51 5.52
C VAL A 219 3.96 -0.27 6.87
N SER A 220 3.73 0.89 7.49
CA SER A 220 4.10 1.12 8.88
C SER A 220 2.89 1.54 9.69
N THR A 221 2.93 1.24 11.00
CA THR A 221 1.90 1.64 11.95
C THR A 221 2.40 1.49 13.38
N ILE A 222 1.64 2.03 14.32
CA ILE A 222 1.86 1.85 15.76
C ILE A 222 1.35 0.47 16.17
N SER A 223 2.16 -0.24 16.98
CA SER A 223 1.77 -1.55 17.50
C SER A 223 0.64 -1.46 18.53
N LYS A 224 -0.34 -2.36 18.45
CA LYS A 224 -1.43 -2.52 19.45
C LYS A 224 -0.95 -3.10 20.78
N SER A 225 0.34 -3.09 21.04
CA SER A 225 0.89 -3.51 22.33
C SER A 225 0.67 -2.44 23.40
N LEU A 226 0.73 -2.83 24.67
CA LEU A 226 0.70 -1.88 25.78
C LEU A 226 1.82 -0.83 25.67
N ARG A 227 3.01 -1.24 25.19
CA ARG A 227 4.15 -0.33 24.94
C ARG A 227 3.90 0.61 23.75
N GLY A 228 3.24 0.13 22.69
CA GLY A 228 2.84 0.96 21.55
C GLY A 228 1.82 2.02 21.97
N VAL A 229 0.82 1.64 22.73
CA VAL A 229 -0.17 2.58 23.28
C VAL A 229 0.48 3.59 24.23
N LEU A 230 1.35 3.17 25.15
CA LEU A 230 2.10 4.07 26.04
C LEU A 230 3.08 4.94 25.25
N GLY A 231 3.77 4.36 24.25
CA GLY A 231 4.65 5.10 23.35
C GLY A 231 3.90 6.16 22.57
N ALA A 232 2.73 5.83 22.03
CA ALA A 232 1.86 6.77 21.35
C ALA A 232 1.35 7.88 22.30
N ILE A 233 1.05 7.57 23.56
CA ILE A 233 0.65 8.56 24.57
C ILE A 233 1.84 9.48 24.88
N VAL A 234 3.04 8.95 25.16
CA VAL A 234 4.25 9.76 25.42
C VAL A 234 4.65 10.57 24.18
N PHE A 235 4.47 9.98 23.01
CA PHE A 235 4.67 10.66 21.73
C PHE A 235 3.61 11.76 21.54
N ALA A 236 2.34 11.45 21.84
CA ALA A 236 1.24 12.41 21.81
C ALA A 236 1.38 13.49 22.90
N GLU A 237 1.86 13.18 24.11
CA GLU A 237 2.06 14.19 25.16
C GLU A 237 3.22 15.15 24.85
N ARG A 238 4.25 14.73 24.16
CA ARG A 238 5.26 15.62 23.56
C ARG A 238 4.75 16.40 22.37
N LEU A 239 3.82 15.79 21.59
CA LEU A 239 3.00 16.42 20.57
C LEU A 239 1.77 17.12 21.17
N ALA A 240 1.27 16.72 22.36
CA ALA A 240 0.00 17.15 22.97
C ALA A 240 -0.03 18.61 23.42
N LYS A 241 1.06 19.32 23.28
CA LYS A 241 0.91 20.77 23.10
C LYS A 241 0.23 21.13 21.78
N MET A 242 -0.01 20.14 20.87
CA MET A 242 -0.44 20.39 19.49
C MET A 242 -1.52 19.42 18.95
N VAL A 243 -1.80 18.29 19.60
CA VAL A 243 -2.85 17.37 19.18
C VAL A 243 -3.88 17.21 20.30
N PRO A 244 -5.19 17.44 20.06
CA PRO A 244 -6.22 17.25 21.08
C PRO A 244 -6.22 15.83 21.64
N ALA A 245 -6.39 15.70 22.97
CA ALA A 245 -6.53 14.38 23.63
C ALA A 245 -7.66 13.58 22.96
N GLY A 246 -7.41 12.31 22.63
CA GLY A 246 -8.39 11.42 21.98
C GLY A 246 -8.21 11.24 20.47
N THR A 247 -7.11 11.68 19.89
CA THR A 247 -6.84 11.56 18.45
C THR A 247 -6.50 10.14 18.01
N HIS A 248 -6.02 9.27 18.92
CA HIS A 248 -5.69 7.88 18.61
C HIS A 248 -6.65 6.92 19.32
N ASP A 249 -7.50 6.25 18.55
CA ASP A 249 -8.25 5.09 19.03
C ASP A 249 -7.33 3.87 19.03
N ALA A 250 -6.87 3.46 20.22
CA ALA A 250 -6.00 2.28 20.40
C ALA A 250 -6.58 0.98 19.80
N ASN A 251 -7.91 0.94 19.54
CA ASN A 251 -8.55 -0.19 18.87
C ASN A 251 -8.22 -0.26 17.37
N LYS A 252 -7.77 0.84 16.77
CA LYS A 252 -7.35 0.91 15.36
C LYS A 252 -5.91 0.50 15.13
N PHE A 253 -5.10 0.37 16.17
CA PHE A 253 -3.73 -0.11 16.06
C PHE A 253 -3.70 -1.60 15.75
N LEU A 254 -2.73 -2.02 14.94
CA LEU A 254 -2.56 -3.42 14.55
C LEU A 254 -1.36 -4.04 15.23
N HIS A 255 -1.54 -5.25 15.77
CA HIS A 255 -0.39 -6.07 16.15
C HIS A 255 0.36 -6.54 14.90
N PRO A 256 1.71 -6.72 14.92
CA PRO A 256 2.46 -7.18 13.74
C PRO A 256 1.87 -8.43 13.07
N SER A 257 1.39 -9.41 13.86
CA SER A 257 0.73 -10.61 13.33
C SER A 257 -0.63 -10.31 12.67
N GLU A 258 -1.38 -9.33 13.17
CA GLU A 258 -2.65 -8.91 12.58
C GLU A 258 -2.40 -8.23 11.22
N LEU A 259 -1.37 -7.37 11.14
CA LEU A 259 -0.97 -6.76 9.87
C LEU A 259 -0.54 -7.82 8.86
N ALA A 260 0.30 -8.80 9.27
CA ALA A 260 0.72 -9.88 8.39
C ALA A 260 -0.49 -10.64 7.82
N ILE A 261 -1.48 -11.00 8.64
CA ILE A 261 -2.70 -11.67 8.20
C ILE A 261 -3.52 -10.79 7.23
N VAL A 262 -3.62 -9.49 7.50
CA VAL A 262 -4.33 -8.53 6.63
C VAL A 262 -3.67 -8.46 5.25
N LEU A 263 -2.34 -8.34 5.21
CA LEU A 263 -1.56 -8.32 3.97
C LEU A 263 -1.67 -9.64 3.21
N GLU A 264 -1.51 -10.76 3.92
CA GLU A 264 -1.64 -12.09 3.36
C GLU A 264 -2.99 -12.31 2.68
N ARG A 265 -4.08 -11.96 3.33
CA ARG A 265 -5.44 -12.07 2.75
C ARG A 265 -5.63 -11.20 1.51
N ALA A 266 -4.83 -10.15 1.34
CA ALA A 266 -4.79 -9.34 0.13
C ALA A 266 -3.87 -9.90 -0.97
N GLY A 267 -3.19 -11.04 -0.74
CA GLY A 267 -2.22 -11.62 -1.68
C GLY A 267 -0.82 -11.00 -1.59
N LEU A 268 -0.49 -10.43 -0.43
CA LEU A 268 0.80 -9.82 -0.12
C LEU A 268 1.50 -10.64 0.96
N LYS A 269 2.59 -11.32 0.62
CA LYS A 269 3.42 -12.07 1.57
C LYS A 269 4.39 -11.11 2.27
N THR A 270 4.35 -11.08 3.59
CA THR A 270 5.32 -10.32 4.39
C THR A 270 6.72 -10.92 4.25
N ASN A 271 7.69 -10.10 3.88
CA ASN A 271 9.09 -10.48 3.71
C ASN A 271 9.91 -10.20 4.97
N SER A 272 9.80 -8.96 5.47
CA SER A 272 10.52 -8.52 6.66
C SER A 272 9.69 -7.53 7.48
N MET A 273 10.01 -7.42 8.77
CA MET A 273 9.50 -6.38 9.66
C MET A 273 10.63 -5.86 10.53
N ALA A 274 10.65 -4.56 10.75
CA ALA A 274 11.58 -3.91 11.70
C ALA A 274 10.82 -2.95 12.60
N GLY A 275 11.16 -2.95 13.89
CA GLY A 275 10.71 -1.93 14.82
C GLY A 275 11.46 -0.62 14.58
N MET A 276 10.84 0.48 14.97
CA MET A 276 11.47 1.80 14.97
C MET A 276 11.46 2.36 16.38
N GLU A 277 12.65 2.60 16.93
CA GLU A 277 12.86 3.06 18.29
C GLU A 277 13.55 4.41 18.30
N TYR A 278 13.04 5.34 19.12
CA TYR A 278 13.64 6.65 19.33
C TYR A 278 14.56 6.64 20.54
N ASN A 279 15.84 6.89 20.32
CA ASN A 279 16.81 7.04 21.41
C ASN A 279 16.76 8.47 21.97
N LEU A 280 16.35 8.59 23.23
CA LEU A 280 16.18 9.89 23.90
C LEU A 280 17.51 10.62 24.14
N ILE A 281 18.64 9.90 24.21
CA ILE A 281 19.97 10.47 24.44
C ILE A 281 20.53 11.02 23.14
N THR A 282 20.56 10.20 22.08
CA THR A 282 21.11 10.61 20.76
C THR A 282 20.11 11.41 19.93
N LYS A 283 18.83 11.42 20.32
CA LYS A 283 17.70 12.04 19.58
C LYS A 283 17.56 11.50 18.16
N GLN A 284 17.89 10.24 17.97
CA GLN A 284 17.83 9.57 16.66
C GLN A 284 16.92 8.36 16.71
N TRP A 285 16.29 8.06 15.59
CA TRP A 285 15.57 6.82 15.36
C TRP A 285 16.53 5.75 14.86
N LYS A 286 16.30 4.52 15.26
CA LYS A 286 17.00 3.34 14.75
C LYS A 286 16.01 2.22 14.44
N LEU A 287 16.40 1.34 13.53
CA LEU A 287 15.72 0.06 13.31
C LEU A 287 16.09 -0.92 14.42
N THR A 288 15.15 -1.77 14.81
CA THR A 288 15.30 -2.75 15.87
C THR A 288 14.44 -3.98 15.60
N ASN A 289 14.76 -5.09 16.28
CA ASN A 289 13.91 -6.30 16.23
C ASN A 289 12.69 -6.21 17.17
N ASP A 290 12.60 -5.20 18.03
CA ASP A 290 11.44 -4.99 18.90
C ASP A 290 10.29 -4.28 18.16
N LEU A 291 9.26 -5.04 17.79
CA LEU A 291 8.05 -4.57 17.10
C LEU A 291 6.99 -4.00 18.07
N GLY A 292 7.36 -3.77 19.32
CA GLY A 292 6.41 -3.48 20.40
C GLY A 292 5.89 -2.04 20.44
N ILE A 293 6.48 -1.07 19.71
CA ILE A 293 6.05 0.33 19.76
C ILE A 293 5.56 0.78 18.38
N ASN A 294 6.46 0.91 17.45
CA ASN A 294 6.19 1.29 16.07
C ASN A 294 6.99 0.36 15.16
N TYR A 295 6.45 -0.03 14.03
CA TYR A 295 7.12 -0.94 13.13
C TYR A 295 6.79 -0.65 11.66
N ILE A 296 7.71 -1.06 10.78
CA ILE A 296 7.57 -1.03 9.34
C ILE A 296 7.71 -2.45 8.79
N ALA A 297 6.87 -2.81 7.85
CA ALA A 297 6.86 -4.10 7.18
C ALA A 297 7.12 -3.93 5.69
N SER A 298 7.87 -4.84 5.08
CA SER A 298 7.92 -5.04 3.64
C SER A 298 7.17 -6.31 3.26
N ALA A 299 6.45 -6.25 2.14
CA ALA A 299 5.72 -7.38 1.59
C ALA A 299 5.86 -7.40 0.07
N SER A 300 5.84 -8.60 -0.52
CA SER A 300 5.83 -8.81 -1.96
C SER A 300 4.56 -9.56 -2.38
N VAL A 301 4.22 -9.48 -3.65
CA VAL A 301 3.13 -10.30 -4.19
C VAL A 301 3.52 -11.77 -4.09
N GLY A 302 2.69 -12.55 -3.44
CA GLY A 302 2.93 -13.97 -3.20
C GLY A 302 1.69 -14.81 -3.46
N THR A 303 1.91 -15.98 -4.10
CA THR A 303 0.89 -17.03 -4.15
C THR A 303 0.93 -17.79 -2.83
N PHE A 304 -0.24 -17.96 -2.22
CA PHE A 304 -0.37 -18.79 -1.02
C PHE A 304 -0.04 -20.24 -1.34
N ASP A 305 0.93 -20.77 -0.63
CA ASP A 305 1.03 -22.20 -0.42
C ASP A 305 0.22 -22.55 0.84
N GLU A 306 -0.97 -23.13 0.69
CA GLU A 306 -1.87 -23.52 1.80
C GLU A 306 -1.20 -24.44 2.84
N LYS A 307 0.04 -24.86 2.61
CA LYS A 307 0.79 -25.83 3.42
C LYS A 307 1.83 -25.23 4.35
N LEU A 308 2.07 -23.93 4.33
CA LEU A 308 3.02 -23.30 5.26
C LEU A 308 2.30 -22.79 6.50
N PRO A 309 2.71 -23.21 7.72
CA PRO A 309 2.25 -22.58 8.95
C PRO A 309 2.69 -21.11 8.93
N SER A 310 1.80 -20.23 9.41
CA SER A 310 1.98 -18.78 9.62
C SER A 310 3.44 -18.35 9.61
N ALA A 311 3.82 -17.54 8.63
CA ALA A 311 5.19 -17.08 8.46
C ALA A 311 5.78 -16.66 9.82
N GLN A 312 6.76 -17.39 10.30
CA GLN A 312 7.67 -16.86 11.30
C GLN A 312 8.37 -15.70 10.60
N VAL A 313 7.95 -14.48 10.96
CA VAL A 313 8.70 -13.28 10.63
C VAL A 313 10.10 -13.55 11.15
N ASP A 314 11.10 -13.55 10.28
CA ASP A 314 12.48 -13.73 10.70
C ASP A 314 12.93 -12.47 11.47
N VAL A 315 12.59 -12.45 12.76
CA VAL A 315 12.99 -11.40 13.70
C VAL A 315 14.51 -11.41 13.98
N ASN A 316 15.25 -12.36 13.39
CA ASN A 316 16.69 -12.52 13.56
C ASN A 316 17.49 -12.04 12.35
N ASP A 317 16.94 -11.18 11.52
CA ASP A 317 17.68 -10.60 10.42
C ASP A 317 18.90 -9.83 10.96
N LYS A 318 20.08 -10.38 10.68
CA LYS A 318 21.38 -9.85 11.17
C LYS A 318 21.64 -8.40 10.75
N ARG A 319 20.88 -7.87 9.79
CA ARG A 319 21.00 -6.48 9.32
C ARG A 319 20.65 -5.43 10.38
N TYR A 320 19.98 -5.83 11.47
CA TYR A 320 19.45 -4.94 12.50
C TYR A 320 19.94 -5.31 13.92
N GLN A 321 20.98 -6.15 14.01
CA GLN A 321 21.60 -6.60 15.27
C GLN A 321 22.86 -5.76 15.58
N ASP A 322 22.69 -4.47 15.89
CA ASP A 322 23.75 -3.66 16.53
C ASP A 322 23.19 -2.81 17.67
#